data_9c168ebb5ee2d72db013265a12504c35
#
_entry.id   9c168ebb5ee2d72db013265a12504c35
#
_cell.length_a   1.000
_cell.length_b   1.000
_cell.length_c   1.000
_cell.angle_alpha   90.00
_cell.angle_beta   90.00
_cell.angle_gamma   90.00
#
_symmetry.space_group_name_H-M   'P 1'
#
loop_
_entity.id
_entity.type
_entity.pdbx_description
1 polymer ?
#
loop_
_entity_poly.entity_id
_entity_poly.type
_entity_poly.pdbx_seq_one_letter_code
_entity_poly.pdbx_strand_id
1 'polypeptide(L)'
;MIVNNEIHFAGNRTGILLIHGLTGTPSEMRDVARGLNNAGYTVHCVQLAGHCGNVDDLIATGWRDWYQSVIDAAENLRREVDNLFVGGLSMGAVLALKYASDYPVSGVLVYGATFRADGWSVPTLPRVAASLLLPVATWLGIGRRRMVNEAEPYGIRNETLRRRIARTMLSGDSAGAGLPGNPWPSLNEMFQLSRNVRRSLWKVVAPCLILHAKDDDVAHHRNGKLVRDRVSGPAELVLLENSYHMITIDNDRGELLARSLTFVARHLRDVPRVVPTLHQPATGGALL
;
A
#
# COMPACT_ATOMS: atom_id res chain seq x y z
N MET A 1 11.55 -1.49 21.17
CA MET A 1 10.11 -1.69 21.43
C MET A 1 9.37 -1.09 20.23
N ILE A 2 8.50 -1.87 19.56
CA ILE A 2 7.71 -1.38 18.43
C ILE A 2 6.64 -0.44 18.98
N VAL A 3 6.56 0.77 18.42
CA VAL A 3 5.53 1.76 18.78
C VAL A 3 4.33 1.55 17.85
N ASN A 4 3.12 1.57 18.39
CA ASN A 4 1.92 1.55 17.55
C ASN A 4 1.68 2.95 16.94
N ASN A 5 1.78 3.03 15.63
CA ASN A 5 1.62 4.24 14.82
C ASN A 5 0.41 4.17 13.88
N GLU A 6 -0.49 3.22 14.08
CA GLU A 6 -1.72 3.14 13.30
C GLU A 6 -2.49 4.46 13.36
N ILE A 7 -3.16 4.77 12.27
CA ILE A 7 -3.99 5.97 12.17
C ILE A 7 -5.41 5.52 11.86
N HIS A 8 -6.35 5.91 12.72
CA HIS A 8 -7.76 5.66 12.47
C HIS A 8 -8.54 6.97 12.56
N PHE A 9 -9.31 7.26 11.52
CA PHE A 9 -10.23 8.38 11.45
C PHE A 9 -11.65 7.82 11.22
N ALA A 10 -12.52 7.97 12.21
CA ALA A 10 -13.92 7.59 12.06
C ALA A 10 -14.66 8.51 11.09
N GLY A 11 -15.58 7.97 10.33
CA GLY A 11 -16.41 8.68 9.35
C GLY A 11 -17.71 7.93 9.06
N ASN A 12 -18.15 7.94 7.81
CA ASN A 12 -19.32 7.21 7.37
C ASN A 12 -19.06 5.70 7.18
N ARG A 13 -20.07 4.94 6.73
CA ARG A 13 -19.99 3.49 6.52
C ARG A 13 -19.24 3.07 5.24
N THR A 14 -18.37 3.94 4.71
CA THR A 14 -17.41 3.62 3.65
C THR A 14 -16.02 3.68 4.23
N GLY A 15 -15.36 2.53 4.30
CA GLY A 15 -14.01 2.38 4.83
C GLY A 15 -12.95 2.38 3.74
N ILE A 16 -11.82 2.99 4.04
CA ILE A 16 -10.63 3.00 3.18
C ILE A 16 -9.45 2.53 4.01
N LEU A 17 -8.93 1.35 3.71
CA LEU A 17 -7.72 0.81 4.32
C LEU A 17 -6.51 1.26 3.50
N LEU A 18 -5.58 1.95 4.12
CA LEU A 18 -4.35 2.46 3.50
C LEU A 18 -3.11 1.76 4.06
N ILE A 19 -2.19 1.37 3.17
CA ILE A 19 -1.03 0.54 3.47
C ILE A 19 0.24 1.26 3.05
N HIS A 20 1.20 1.42 3.97
CA HIS A 20 2.48 2.08 3.72
C HIS A 20 3.49 1.21 2.95
N GLY A 21 4.63 1.79 2.56
CA GLY A 21 5.71 1.12 1.83
C GLY A 21 6.62 0.23 2.69
N LEU A 22 7.57 -0.45 2.04
CA LEU A 22 8.64 -1.20 2.72
C LEU A 22 9.49 -0.22 3.53
N THR A 23 9.86 -0.60 4.75
CA THR A 23 10.60 0.24 5.71
C THR A 23 9.90 1.52 6.15
N GLY A 24 8.74 1.82 5.57
CA GLY A 24 7.93 3.00 5.87
C GLY A 24 7.04 2.87 7.10
N THR A 25 6.17 3.84 7.29
CA THR A 25 5.25 3.93 8.43
C THR A 25 3.87 4.41 7.99
N PRO A 26 2.81 4.22 8.81
CA PRO A 26 1.48 4.76 8.53
C PRO A 26 1.47 6.28 8.29
N SER A 27 2.48 7.02 8.77
CA SER A 27 2.62 8.46 8.57
C SER A 27 2.74 8.86 7.09
N GLU A 28 3.25 7.98 6.22
CA GLU A 28 3.32 8.20 4.76
C GLU A 28 1.94 8.38 4.12
N MET A 29 0.92 7.84 4.75
CA MET A 29 -0.46 7.86 4.28
C MET A 29 -1.31 8.92 4.98
N ARG A 30 -0.77 9.60 6.01
CA ARG A 30 -1.52 10.50 6.91
C ARG A 30 -2.27 11.62 6.17
N ASP A 31 -1.61 12.29 5.22
CA ASP A 31 -2.21 13.44 4.52
C ASP A 31 -3.34 12.98 3.60
N VAL A 32 -3.16 11.87 2.91
CA VAL A 32 -4.20 11.24 2.09
C VAL A 32 -5.35 10.77 2.96
N ALA A 33 -5.06 10.12 4.10
CA ALA A 33 -6.07 9.63 5.04
C ALA A 33 -6.91 10.78 5.60
N ARG A 34 -6.28 11.87 6.01
CA ARG A 34 -6.99 13.06 6.50
C ARG A 34 -7.85 13.68 5.41
N GLY A 35 -7.36 13.77 4.17
CA GLY A 35 -8.12 14.32 3.05
C GLY A 35 -9.35 13.46 2.72
N LEU A 36 -9.23 12.14 2.75
CA LEU A 36 -10.34 11.22 2.56
C LEU A 36 -11.35 11.30 3.72
N ASN A 37 -10.86 11.38 4.95
CA ASN A 37 -11.73 11.53 6.12
C ASN A 37 -12.47 12.88 6.15
N ASN A 38 -11.84 13.97 5.73
CA ASN A 38 -12.50 15.27 5.59
C ASN A 38 -13.66 15.24 4.59
N ALA A 39 -13.66 14.29 3.64
CA ALA A 39 -14.78 14.03 2.74
C ALA A 39 -15.83 13.08 3.35
N GLY A 40 -15.66 12.69 4.60
CA GLY A 40 -16.62 11.91 5.38
C GLY A 40 -16.35 10.40 5.45
N TYR A 41 -15.30 9.89 4.84
CA TYR A 41 -14.99 8.45 4.84
C TYR A 41 -14.32 8.00 6.15
N THR A 42 -14.57 6.76 6.57
CA THR A 42 -13.78 6.10 7.63
C THR A 42 -12.45 5.64 7.02
N VAL A 43 -11.32 6.03 7.61
CA VAL A 43 -10.00 5.72 7.05
C VAL A 43 -9.12 5.08 8.12
N HIS A 44 -8.47 3.98 7.76
CA HIS A 44 -7.51 3.30 8.61
C HIS A 44 -6.18 3.13 7.87
N CYS A 45 -5.07 3.61 8.47
CA CYS A 45 -3.72 3.36 8.00
C CYS A 45 -3.10 2.29 8.88
N VAL A 46 -2.96 1.08 8.36
CA VAL A 46 -2.43 -0.06 9.10
C VAL A 46 -0.92 0.04 9.28
N GLN A 47 -0.43 -0.41 10.43
CA GLN A 47 0.99 -0.67 10.65
C GLN A 47 1.29 -2.13 10.33
N LEU A 48 2.23 -2.37 9.41
CA LEU A 48 2.65 -3.72 9.05
C LEU A 48 3.55 -4.32 10.13
N ALA A 49 3.45 -5.63 10.32
CA ALA A 49 4.28 -6.37 11.27
C ALA A 49 5.78 -6.05 11.09
N GLY A 50 6.50 -5.89 12.19
CA GLY A 50 7.92 -5.57 12.22
C GLY A 50 8.30 -4.13 11.83
N HIS A 51 7.35 -3.32 11.33
CA HIS A 51 7.60 -1.91 10.99
C HIS A 51 7.46 -0.98 12.22
N CYS A 52 7.94 0.25 12.11
CA CYS A 52 7.98 1.24 13.20
C CYS A 52 8.88 0.84 14.39
N GLY A 53 9.69 -0.18 14.25
CA GLY A 53 10.70 -0.65 15.18
C GLY A 53 12.10 -0.45 14.62
N ASN A 54 13.02 -1.30 15.03
CA ASN A 54 14.38 -1.33 14.52
C ASN A 54 14.56 -2.37 13.38
N VAL A 55 15.78 -2.45 12.84
CA VAL A 55 16.11 -3.40 11.76
C VAL A 55 15.84 -4.85 12.16
N ASP A 56 16.15 -5.24 13.42
CA ASP A 56 15.94 -6.61 13.88
C ASP A 56 14.43 -6.96 13.96
N ASP A 57 13.58 -6.00 14.34
CA ASP A 57 12.13 -6.18 14.33
C ASP A 57 11.61 -6.45 12.89
N LEU A 58 12.10 -5.68 11.90
CA LEU A 58 11.67 -5.84 10.52
C LEU A 58 12.16 -7.15 9.90
N ILE A 59 13.42 -7.53 10.11
CA ILE A 59 13.97 -8.79 9.56
C ILE A 59 13.45 -10.06 10.25
N ALA A 60 12.77 -9.91 11.39
CA ALA A 60 12.08 -11.02 12.04
C ALA A 60 10.73 -11.36 11.38
N THR A 61 10.25 -10.51 10.47
CA THR A 61 8.98 -10.67 9.76
C THR A 61 9.19 -10.82 8.26
N GLY A 62 8.21 -11.43 7.58
CA GLY A 62 8.22 -11.58 6.14
C GLY A 62 6.93 -11.05 5.51
N TRP A 63 6.82 -11.16 4.18
CA TRP A 63 5.68 -10.62 3.46
C TRP A 63 4.33 -11.26 3.87
N ARG A 64 4.35 -12.48 4.42
CA ARG A 64 3.12 -13.13 4.92
C ARG A 64 2.63 -12.50 6.21
N ASP A 65 3.54 -12.10 7.09
CA ASP A 65 3.21 -11.40 8.32
C ASP A 65 2.69 -9.99 8.01
N TRP A 66 3.31 -9.31 7.05
CA TRP A 66 2.83 -8.00 6.55
C TRP A 66 1.42 -8.13 5.94
N TYR A 67 1.20 -9.17 5.15
CA TYR A 67 -0.12 -9.43 4.56
C TYR A 67 -1.16 -9.81 5.62
N GLN A 68 -0.78 -10.54 6.66
CA GLN A 68 -1.67 -10.84 7.78
C GLN A 68 -2.11 -9.55 8.50
N SER A 69 -1.20 -8.60 8.72
CA SER A 69 -1.56 -7.28 9.25
C SER A 69 -2.64 -6.58 8.41
N VAL A 70 -2.56 -6.71 7.08
CA VAL A 70 -3.58 -6.14 6.17
C VAL A 70 -4.92 -6.86 6.32
N ILE A 71 -4.91 -8.19 6.42
CA ILE A 71 -6.13 -9.00 6.63
C ILE A 71 -6.81 -8.60 7.94
N ASP A 72 -6.07 -8.58 9.04
CA ASP A 72 -6.60 -8.27 10.37
C ASP A 72 -7.19 -6.86 10.42
N ALA A 73 -6.48 -5.88 9.84
CA ALA A 73 -6.97 -4.50 9.77
C ALA A 73 -8.23 -4.38 8.89
N ALA A 74 -8.28 -5.09 7.76
CA ALA A 74 -9.44 -5.10 6.88
C ALA A 74 -10.66 -5.76 7.56
N GLU A 75 -10.47 -6.86 8.29
CA GLU A 75 -11.53 -7.54 9.04
C GLU A 75 -12.08 -6.64 10.15
N ASN A 76 -11.22 -5.93 10.86
CA ASN A 76 -11.64 -4.98 11.88
C ASN A 76 -12.45 -3.83 11.26
N LEU A 77 -11.94 -3.24 10.18
CA LEU A 77 -12.63 -2.13 9.50
C LEU A 77 -13.97 -2.57 8.90
N ARG A 78 -14.10 -3.81 8.39
CA ARG A 78 -15.37 -4.36 7.87
C ARG A 78 -16.50 -4.45 8.90
N ARG A 79 -16.19 -4.46 10.19
CA ARG A 79 -17.21 -4.43 11.26
C ARG A 79 -17.85 -3.05 11.38
N GLU A 80 -17.18 -2.02 10.91
CA GLU A 80 -17.59 -0.61 11.04
C GLU A 80 -18.22 -0.07 9.75
N VAL A 81 -17.99 -0.73 8.59
CA VAL A 81 -18.33 -0.18 7.28
C VAL A 81 -19.08 -1.18 6.39
N ASP A 82 -19.84 -0.65 5.43
CA ASP A 82 -20.57 -1.47 4.45
C ASP A 82 -19.76 -1.65 3.15
N ASN A 83 -18.95 -0.64 2.81
CA ASN A 83 -18.12 -0.64 1.62
C ASN A 83 -16.65 -0.51 2.02
N LEU A 84 -15.80 -1.40 1.50
CA LEU A 84 -14.37 -1.36 1.77
C LEU A 84 -13.58 -1.09 0.49
N PHE A 85 -12.82 0.00 0.49
CA PHE A 85 -11.74 0.25 -0.45
C PHE A 85 -10.41 -0.09 0.21
N VAL A 86 -9.47 -0.58 -0.58
CA VAL A 86 -8.10 -0.82 -0.12
C VAL A 86 -7.12 -0.04 -0.99
N GLY A 87 -6.06 0.47 -0.40
CA GLY A 87 -5.05 1.18 -1.17
C GLY A 87 -3.72 1.21 -0.45
N GLY A 88 -2.69 1.67 -1.13
CA GLY A 88 -1.38 1.79 -0.51
C GLY A 88 -0.33 2.36 -1.44
N LEU A 89 0.84 2.65 -0.85
CA LEU A 89 1.99 3.20 -1.54
C LEU A 89 3.06 2.12 -1.73
N SER A 90 3.67 2.05 -2.91
CA SER A 90 4.84 1.21 -3.19
C SER A 90 4.55 -0.29 -2.91
N MET A 91 5.21 -0.91 -1.95
CA MET A 91 4.89 -2.25 -1.46
C MET A 91 3.45 -2.33 -0.92
N GLY A 92 2.97 -1.30 -0.25
CA GLY A 92 1.59 -1.23 0.22
C GLY A 92 0.56 -1.34 -0.89
N ALA A 93 0.85 -0.77 -2.07
CA ALA A 93 0.00 -0.95 -3.26
C ALA A 93 0.00 -2.41 -3.76
N VAL A 94 1.14 -3.10 -3.67
CA VAL A 94 1.23 -4.53 -4.01
C VAL A 94 0.44 -5.39 -3.02
N LEU A 95 0.49 -5.06 -1.72
CA LEU A 95 -0.31 -5.73 -0.68
C LEU A 95 -1.82 -5.44 -0.85
N ALA A 96 -2.21 -4.22 -1.21
CA ALA A 96 -3.60 -3.88 -1.53
C ALA A 96 -4.13 -4.70 -2.72
N LEU A 97 -3.33 -4.84 -3.78
CA LEU A 97 -3.66 -5.71 -4.92
C LEU A 97 -3.71 -7.19 -4.53
N LYS A 98 -2.83 -7.64 -3.63
CA LYS A 98 -2.90 -9.00 -3.06
C LYS A 98 -4.23 -9.21 -2.34
N TYR A 99 -4.61 -8.26 -1.47
CA TYR A 99 -5.86 -8.35 -0.74
C TYR A 99 -7.07 -8.38 -1.69
N ALA A 100 -7.10 -7.51 -2.70
CA ALA A 100 -8.17 -7.48 -3.69
C ALA A 100 -8.21 -8.73 -4.62
N SER A 101 -7.10 -9.48 -4.73
CA SER A 101 -7.08 -10.76 -5.45
C SER A 101 -7.66 -11.91 -4.66
N ASP A 102 -7.71 -11.80 -3.33
CA ASP A 102 -8.17 -12.85 -2.42
C ASP A 102 -9.55 -12.55 -1.80
N TYR A 103 -9.88 -11.26 -1.64
CA TYR A 103 -11.12 -10.82 -0.99
C TYR A 103 -11.83 -9.75 -1.82
N PRO A 104 -13.17 -9.72 -1.82
CA PRO A 104 -13.94 -8.70 -2.51
C PRO A 104 -13.75 -7.33 -1.87
N VAL A 105 -13.57 -6.30 -2.69
CA VAL A 105 -13.49 -4.89 -2.29
C VAL A 105 -14.26 -4.01 -3.27
N SER A 106 -14.67 -2.83 -2.84
CA SER A 106 -15.38 -1.86 -3.68
C SER A 106 -14.47 -1.18 -4.71
N GLY A 107 -13.16 -1.13 -4.44
CA GLY A 107 -12.14 -0.61 -5.36
C GLY A 107 -10.76 -0.60 -4.75
N VAL A 108 -9.75 -0.38 -5.60
CA VAL A 108 -8.33 -0.39 -5.20
C VAL A 108 -7.66 0.91 -5.59
N LEU A 109 -6.99 1.56 -4.63
CA LEU A 109 -6.18 2.76 -4.80
C LEU A 109 -4.71 2.36 -4.86
N VAL A 110 -4.11 2.37 -6.05
CA VAL A 110 -2.77 1.84 -6.31
C VAL A 110 -1.81 3.01 -6.52
N TYR A 111 -1.00 3.33 -5.52
CA TYR A 111 -0.07 4.47 -5.52
C TYR A 111 1.37 3.99 -5.70
N GLY A 112 2.03 4.34 -6.79
CA GLY A 112 3.43 4.02 -7.05
C GLY A 112 3.77 2.54 -6.89
N ALA A 113 2.91 1.62 -7.37
CA ALA A 113 3.09 0.18 -7.16
C ALA A 113 4.49 -0.29 -7.57
N THR A 114 5.20 -0.99 -6.69
CA THR A 114 6.58 -1.42 -6.90
C THR A 114 6.69 -2.94 -7.00
N PHE A 115 6.55 -3.47 -8.20
CA PHE A 115 6.87 -4.87 -8.50
C PHE A 115 8.36 -5.06 -8.82
N ARG A 116 8.99 -4.01 -9.31
CA ARG A 116 10.42 -3.91 -9.60
C ARG A 116 10.91 -2.53 -9.21
N ALA A 117 11.97 -2.49 -8.43
CA ALA A 117 12.69 -1.27 -8.17
C ALA A 117 13.57 -0.96 -9.40
N ASP A 118 12.99 -0.32 -10.42
CA ASP A 118 13.62 -0.07 -11.71
C ASP A 118 13.50 1.40 -12.17
N GLY A 119 13.33 2.30 -11.20
CA GLY A 119 13.40 3.74 -11.39
C GLY A 119 14.81 4.21 -11.75
N TRP A 120 14.93 5.48 -12.11
CA TRP A 120 16.17 6.04 -12.63
C TRP A 120 17.29 6.16 -11.59
N SER A 121 16.98 6.23 -10.28
CA SER A 121 18.00 6.26 -9.22
C SER A 121 18.54 4.87 -8.87
N VAL A 122 17.87 3.78 -9.29
CA VAL A 122 18.22 2.41 -8.92
C VAL A 122 19.20 1.81 -9.95
N PRO A 123 20.47 1.53 -9.59
CA PRO A 123 21.45 0.99 -10.51
C PRO A 123 21.06 -0.39 -11.08
N THR A 124 21.23 -0.58 -12.38
CA THR A 124 20.76 -1.78 -13.09
C THR A 124 21.50 -3.05 -12.69
N LEU A 125 22.85 -3.01 -12.64
CA LEU A 125 23.67 -4.18 -12.33
C LEU A 125 23.44 -4.71 -10.91
N PRO A 126 23.52 -3.89 -9.83
CA PRO A 126 23.23 -4.34 -8.50
C PRO A 126 21.81 -4.90 -8.34
N ARG A 127 20.83 -4.32 -9.03
CA ARG A 127 19.43 -4.78 -9.00
C ARG A 127 19.27 -6.19 -9.57
N VAL A 128 19.88 -6.46 -10.74
CA VAL A 128 19.81 -7.80 -11.35
C VAL A 128 20.53 -8.82 -10.49
N ALA A 129 21.73 -8.49 -10.00
CA ALA A 129 22.49 -9.33 -9.09
C ALA A 129 21.70 -9.60 -7.79
N ALA A 130 21.09 -8.57 -7.18
CA ALA A 130 20.28 -8.72 -5.98
C ALA A 130 19.11 -9.69 -6.20
N SER A 131 18.39 -9.60 -7.32
CA SER A 131 17.24 -10.46 -7.60
C SER A 131 17.59 -11.95 -7.71
N LEU A 132 18.84 -12.27 -8.04
CA LEU A 132 19.37 -13.64 -8.16
C LEU A 132 20.06 -14.11 -6.88
N LEU A 133 20.83 -13.24 -6.24
CA LEU A 133 21.70 -13.62 -5.13
C LEU A 133 21.02 -13.49 -3.75
N LEU A 134 20.11 -12.53 -3.57
CA LEU A 134 19.45 -12.34 -2.26
C LEU A 134 18.69 -13.58 -1.77
N PRO A 135 17.96 -14.34 -2.61
CA PRO A 135 17.29 -15.55 -2.14
C PRO A 135 18.28 -16.56 -1.54
N VAL A 136 19.43 -16.76 -2.21
CA VAL A 136 20.48 -17.70 -1.76
C VAL A 136 21.19 -17.14 -0.52
N ALA A 137 21.57 -15.87 -0.53
CA ALA A 137 22.23 -15.23 0.61
C ALA A 137 21.35 -15.26 1.86
N THR A 138 20.05 -14.98 1.71
CA THR A 138 19.06 -15.01 2.80
C THR A 138 18.91 -16.43 3.34
N TRP A 139 18.81 -17.43 2.46
CA TRP A 139 18.72 -18.84 2.86
C TRP A 139 19.96 -19.31 3.64
N LEU A 140 21.15 -18.87 3.24
CA LEU A 140 22.41 -19.16 3.94
C LEU A 140 22.65 -18.28 5.18
N GLY A 141 21.75 -17.36 5.52
CA GLY A 141 21.92 -16.39 6.61
C GLY A 141 23.00 -15.32 6.35
N ILE A 142 23.49 -15.23 5.10
CA ILE A 142 24.55 -14.28 4.72
C ILE A 142 23.96 -12.88 4.60
N GLY A 143 24.63 -11.91 5.23
CA GLY A 143 24.24 -10.49 5.11
C GLY A 143 22.92 -10.13 5.79
N ARG A 144 22.49 -10.89 6.81
CA ARG A 144 21.21 -10.71 7.50
C ARG A 144 20.94 -9.26 7.94
N ARG A 145 21.97 -8.54 8.40
CA ARG A 145 21.88 -7.13 8.82
C ARG A 145 22.40 -6.14 7.76
N ARG A 146 22.77 -6.62 6.56
CA ARG A 146 23.15 -5.71 5.47
C ARG A 146 21.92 -5.01 4.93
N MET A 147 22.09 -3.71 4.66
CA MET A 147 21.06 -2.84 4.13
C MET A 147 21.50 -2.24 2.79
N VAL A 148 20.55 -2.01 1.93
CA VAL A 148 20.69 -1.07 0.81
C VAL A 148 20.19 0.26 1.33
N ASN A 149 21.11 1.18 1.62
CA ASN A 149 20.74 2.50 2.13
C ASN A 149 19.97 3.27 1.05
N GLU A 150 18.99 4.02 1.51
CA GLU A 150 18.32 4.97 0.64
C GLU A 150 19.26 6.12 0.29
N ALA A 151 19.15 6.60 -0.94
CA ALA A 151 19.95 7.70 -1.45
C ALA A 151 19.02 8.83 -1.94
N GLU A 152 19.56 10.04 -1.97
CA GLU A 152 18.82 11.15 -2.59
C GLU A 152 18.40 10.78 -4.02
N PRO A 153 17.15 11.14 -4.39
CA PRO A 153 16.25 12.09 -3.75
C PRO A 153 15.22 11.47 -2.78
N TYR A 154 15.40 10.26 -2.29
CA TYR A 154 14.52 9.57 -1.33
C TYR A 154 13.05 9.49 -1.79
N GLY A 155 12.81 9.38 -3.07
CA GLY A 155 11.46 9.37 -3.64
C GLY A 155 10.73 10.72 -3.61
N ILE A 156 11.39 11.83 -3.29
CA ILE A 156 10.75 13.13 -3.04
C ILE A 156 11.35 14.21 -3.93
N ARG A 157 10.53 14.79 -4.81
CA ARG A 157 10.93 15.89 -5.71
C ARG A 157 11.03 17.23 -4.98
N ASN A 158 10.11 17.49 -4.04
CA ASN A 158 10.09 18.71 -3.24
C ASN A 158 11.31 18.78 -2.30
N GLU A 159 12.24 19.69 -2.57
CA GLU A 159 13.49 19.80 -1.81
C GLU A 159 13.28 20.14 -0.33
N THR A 160 12.35 21.03 0.00
CA THR A 160 12.10 21.42 1.39
C THR A 160 11.55 20.25 2.19
N LEU A 161 10.60 19.52 1.62
CA LEU A 161 10.04 18.32 2.21
C LEU A 161 11.12 17.22 2.34
N ARG A 162 11.88 16.98 1.28
CA ARG A 162 12.97 16.01 1.24
C ARG A 162 13.98 16.23 2.36
N ARG A 163 14.49 17.48 2.51
CA ARG A 163 15.43 17.83 3.58
C ARG A 163 14.86 17.58 4.98
N ARG A 164 13.57 17.85 5.19
CA ARG A 164 12.90 17.60 6.48
C ARG A 164 12.82 16.10 6.77
N ILE A 165 12.33 15.30 5.81
CA ILE A 165 12.17 13.85 5.98
C ILE A 165 13.53 13.17 6.14
N ALA A 166 14.52 13.53 5.32
CA ALA A 166 15.87 12.98 5.45
C ALA A 166 16.49 13.22 6.85
N ARG A 167 16.27 14.41 7.43
CA ARG A 167 16.74 14.69 8.80
C ARG A 167 16.08 13.77 9.82
N THR A 168 14.76 13.57 9.74
CA THR A 168 14.02 12.69 10.67
C THR A 168 14.46 11.24 10.51
N MET A 169 14.56 10.75 9.27
CA MET A 169 15.00 9.39 8.97
C MET A 169 16.44 9.13 9.46
N LEU A 170 17.36 10.08 9.23
CA LEU A 170 18.78 9.96 9.64
C LEU A 170 18.97 10.19 11.15
N SER A 171 18.02 10.79 11.87
CA SER A 171 18.08 10.91 13.34
C SER A 171 17.76 9.61 14.07
N GLY A 172 17.35 8.56 13.35
CA GLY A 172 17.03 7.26 13.92
C GLY A 172 15.58 7.14 14.43
N ASP A 173 14.72 8.12 14.14
CA ASP A 173 13.27 8.03 14.41
C ASP A 173 12.58 7.16 13.34
N SER A 174 12.77 5.85 13.48
CA SER A 174 12.14 4.87 12.57
C SER A 174 10.62 4.81 12.70
N ALA A 175 10.07 5.23 13.83
CA ALA A 175 8.64 5.30 14.05
C ALA A 175 8.00 6.49 13.29
N GLY A 176 8.72 7.61 13.20
CA GLY A 176 8.24 8.81 12.49
C GLY A 176 8.50 8.82 10.99
N ALA A 177 9.66 8.34 10.54
CA ALA A 177 10.10 8.46 9.15
C ALA A 177 10.54 7.15 8.48
N GLY A 178 10.42 6.03 9.16
CA GLY A 178 10.88 4.73 8.66
C GLY A 178 12.39 4.48 8.85
N LEU A 179 12.87 3.37 8.32
CA LEU A 179 14.29 2.99 8.38
C LEU A 179 15.08 3.68 7.24
N PRO A 180 16.38 4.01 7.45
CA PRO A 180 17.20 4.71 6.46
C PRO A 180 17.67 3.81 5.30
N GLY A 181 17.13 2.63 5.16
CA GLY A 181 17.48 1.70 4.11
C GLY A 181 16.74 0.38 4.23
N ASN A 182 16.88 -0.43 3.21
CA ASN A 182 16.16 -1.68 3.03
C ASN A 182 17.05 -2.87 3.40
N PRO A 183 16.74 -3.63 4.48
CA PRO A 183 17.49 -4.84 4.83
C PRO A 183 17.40 -5.90 3.74
N TRP A 184 18.47 -6.65 3.48
CA TRP A 184 18.50 -7.69 2.46
C TRP A 184 17.41 -8.77 2.62
N PRO A 185 17.12 -9.27 3.84
CA PRO A 185 16.00 -10.20 4.03
C PRO A 185 14.66 -9.59 3.62
N SER A 186 14.40 -8.33 4.00
CA SER A 186 13.13 -7.64 3.69
C SER A 186 12.99 -7.36 2.19
N LEU A 187 14.09 -7.04 1.48
CA LEU A 187 14.08 -6.94 0.02
C LEU A 187 13.75 -8.30 -0.64
N ASN A 188 14.30 -9.39 -0.11
CA ASN A 188 13.98 -10.74 -0.62
C ASN A 188 12.50 -11.06 -0.43
N GLU A 189 11.94 -10.75 0.74
CA GLU A 189 10.50 -10.88 1.01
C GLU A 189 9.65 -10.05 0.05
N MET A 190 10.06 -8.81 -0.22
CA MET A 190 9.40 -7.96 -1.23
C MET A 190 9.44 -8.58 -2.64
N PHE A 191 10.55 -9.21 -3.03
CA PHE A 191 10.63 -9.92 -4.31
C PHE A 191 9.71 -11.14 -4.37
N GLN A 192 9.57 -11.88 -3.26
CA GLN A 192 8.65 -13.01 -3.16
C GLN A 192 7.19 -12.54 -3.25
N LEU A 193 6.81 -11.49 -2.52
CA LEU A 193 5.51 -10.84 -2.62
C LEU A 193 5.20 -10.41 -4.05
N SER A 194 6.13 -9.69 -4.69
CA SER A 194 5.97 -9.22 -6.06
C SER A 194 5.74 -10.35 -7.05
N ARG A 195 6.50 -11.46 -6.92
CA ARG A 195 6.30 -12.66 -7.78
C ARG A 195 4.94 -13.31 -7.54
N ASN A 196 4.51 -13.40 -6.27
CA ASN A 196 3.22 -13.96 -5.92
C ASN A 196 2.08 -13.15 -6.54
N VAL A 197 2.06 -11.84 -6.28
CA VAL A 197 0.97 -10.94 -6.71
C VAL A 197 0.90 -10.83 -8.23
N ARG A 198 2.05 -10.74 -8.92
CA ARG A 198 2.07 -10.72 -10.39
C ARG A 198 1.39 -11.92 -11.04
N ARG A 199 1.36 -13.07 -10.37
CA ARG A 199 0.68 -14.29 -10.86
C ARG A 199 -0.82 -14.27 -10.58
N SER A 200 -1.29 -13.44 -9.65
CA SER A 200 -2.69 -13.34 -9.24
C SER A 200 -3.37 -12.03 -9.64
N LEU A 201 -2.69 -11.10 -10.32
CA LEU A 201 -3.28 -9.81 -10.74
C LEU A 201 -4.58 -9.99 -11.52
N TRP A 202 -4.68 -11.01 -12.35
CA TRP A 202 -5.90 -11.33 -13.11
C TRP A 202 -7.12 -11.68 -12.24
N LYS A 203 -6.93 -11.99 -10.96
CA LYS A 203 -8.02 -12.23 -9.99
C LYS A 203 -8.63 -10.93 -9.45
N VAL A 204 -7.95 -9.80 -9.64
CA VAL A 204 -8.45 -8.50 -9.21
C VAL A 204 -9.54 -8.06 -10.19
N VAL A 205 -10.79 -8.21 -9.77
CA VAL A 205 -11.99 -7.83 -10.54
C VAL A 205 -12.56 -6.47 -10.10
N ALA A 206 -12.14 -5.99 -8.94
CA ALA A 206 -12.53 -4.68 -8.44
C ALA A 206 -11.94 -3.56 -9.32
N PRO A 207 -12.64 -2.43 -9.47
CA PRO A 207 -12.09 -1.25 -10.12
C PRO A 207 -10.78 -0.79 -9.48
N CYS A 208 -9.81 -0.36 -10.29
CA CYS A 208 -8.50 0.11 -9.85
C CYS A 208 -8.21 1.53 -10.33
N LEU A 209 -7.91 2.45 -9.42
CA LEU A 209 -7.27 3.72 -9.72
C LEU A 209 -5.77 3.58 -9.49
N ILE A 210 -4.99 3.74 -10.55
CA ILE A 210 -3.52 3.60 -10.52
C ILE A 210 -2.90 4.97 -10.73
N LEU A 211 -2.25 5.50 -9.69
CA LEU A 211 -1.53 6.75 -9.75
C LEU A 211 -0.03 6.47 -9.63
N HIS A 212 0.77 6.99 -10.57
CA HIS A 212 2.19 6.73 -10.62
C HIS A 212 2.94 7.98 -11.07
N ALA A 213 4.06 8.29 -10.44
CA ALA A 213 4.89 9.40 -10.93
C ALA A 213 5.49 9.05 -12.29
N LYS A 214 5.46 10.01 -13.22
CA LYS A 214 6.07 9.84 -14.53
C LYS A 214 7.58 9.67 -14.41
N ASP A 215 8.19 10.47 -13.53
CA ASP A 215 9.63 10.51 -13.26
C ASP A 215 9.96 9.78 -11.94
N ASP A 216 9.31 8.65 -11.68
CA ASP A 216 9.55 7.85 -10.47
C ASP A 216 11.00 7.37 -10.40
N ASP A 217 11.70 7.76 -9.33
CA ASP A 217 13.12 7.47 -9.11
C ASP A 217 13.37 6.05 -8.60
N VAL A 218 12.38 5.42 -7.95
CA VAL A 218 12.48 4.08 -7.36
C VAL A 218 11.87 3.00 -8.25
N ALA A 219 10.65 3.23 -8.76
CA ALA A 219 9.88 2.25 -9.52
C ALA A 219 9.32 2.88 -10.80
N HIS A 220 9.91 2.59 -11.94
CA HIS A 220 9.45 3.14 -13.22
C HIS A 220 7.95 2.91 -13.44
N HIS A 221 7.24 3.87 -14.00
CA HIS A 221 5.77 3.83 -14.20
C HIS A 221 5.28 2.64 -15.04
N ARG A 222 6.18 1.85 -15.66
CA ARG A 222 5.83 0.54 -16.25
C ARG A 222 5.25 -0.44 -15.23
N ASN A 223 5.54 -0.26 -13.93
CA ASN A 223 4.90 -1.03 -12.86
C ASN A 223 3.39 -0.73 -12.78
N GLY A 224 2.99 0.52 -12.93
CA GLY A 224 1.58 0.91 -13.02
C GLY A 224 0.90 0.37 -14.28
N LYS A 225 1.59 0.41 -15.44
CA LYS A 225 1.10 -0.20 -16.69
C LYS A 225 0.89 -1.70 -16.53
N LEU A 226 1.81 -2.41 -15.84
CA LEU A 226 1.65 -3.84 -15.55
C LEU A 226 0.35 -4.13 -14.79
N VAL A 227 -0.01 -3.31 -13.80
CA VAL A 227 -1.29 -3.47 -13.07
C VAL A 227 -2.46 -3.28 -14.02
N ARG A 228 -2.52 -2.14 -14.73
CA ARG A 228 -3.58 -1.84 -15.69
C ARG A 228 -3.82 -2.97 -16.70
N ASP A 229 -2.73 -3.53 -17.21
CA ASP A 229 -2.78 -4.52 -18.31
C ASP A 229 -3.06 -5.96 -17.81
N ARG A 230 -3.04 -6.20 -16.48
CA ARG A 230 -3.15 -7.55 -15.92
C ARG A 230 -4.34 -7.76 -14.99
N VAL A 231 -4.93 -6.72 -14.42
CA VAL A 231 -6.16 -6.86 -13.64
C VAL A 231 -7.34 -7.13 -14.58
N SER A 232 -8.35 -7.86 -14.11
CA SER A 232 -9.56 -8.15 -14.90
C SER A 232 -10.65 -7.10 -14.72
N GLY A 233 -10.59 -6.32 -13.65
CA GLY A 233 -11.51 -5.21 -13.42
C GLY A 233 -11.15 -3.95 -14.21
N PRO A 234 -12.06 -2.96 -14.25
CA PRO A 234 -11.76 -1.66 -14.83
C PRO A 234 -10.54 -1.01 -14.18
N ALA A 235 -9.60 -0.51 -14.98
CA ALA A 235 -8.36 0.08 -14.46
C ALA A 235 -8.03 1.39 -15.16
N GLU A 236 -7.91 2.46 -14.37
CA GLU A 236 -7.51 3.80 -14.82
C GLU A 236 -6.07 4.06 -14.37
N LEU A 237 -5.17 4.36 -15.30
CA LEU A 237 -3.78 4.76 -15.02
C LEU A 237 -3.61 6.24 -15.30
N VAL A 238 -3.16 6.97 -14.28
CA VAL A 238 -2.81 8.38 -14.35
C VAL A 238 -1.34 8.56 -14.01
N LEU A 239 -0.62 9.32 -14.82
CA LEU A 239 0.76 9.69 -14.55
C LEU A 239 0.80 11.09 -13.96
N LEU A 240 1.47 11.23 -12.81
CA LEU A 240 1.70 12.48 -12.10
C LEU A 240 3.01 13.11 -12.59
N GLU A 241 2.99 14.38 -12.95
CA GLU A 241 4.08 15.02 -13.69
C GLU A 241 5.12 15.71 -12.77
N ASN A 242 4.76 16.01 -11.52
CA ASN A 242 5.57 16.86 -10.64
C ASN A 242 5.96 16.18 -9.31
N SER A 243 5.99 14.87 -9.27
CA SER A 243 6.41 14.09 -8.09
C SER A 243 7.41 13.02 -8.47
N TYR A 244 8.12 12.50 -7.46
CA TYR A 244 8.87 11.26 -7.54
C TYR A 244 8.08 10.14 -6.85
N HIS A 245 8.74 9.09 -6.36
CA HIS A 245 8.09 7.87 -5.85
C HIS A 245 7.05 8.11 -4.73
N MET A 246 7.36 9.01 -3.79
CA MET A 246 6.54 9.28 -2.60
C MET A 246 5.33 10.19 -2.91
N ILE A 247 4.52 9.82 -3.90
CA ILE A 247 3.42 10.64 -4.44
C ILE A 247 2.35 11.03 -3.42
N THR A 248 2.26 10.32 -2.29
CA THR A 248 1.30 10.61 -1.20
C THR A 248 1.65 11.86 -0.40
N ILE A 249 2.91 12.28 -0.44
CA ILE A 249 3.41 13.43 0.33
C ILE A 249 4.07 14.50 -0.53
N ASP A 250 4.43 14.19 -1.79
CA ASP A 250 5.15 15.08 -2.69
C ASP A 250 4.23 16.12 -3.34
N ASN A 251 4.69 16.81 -4.36
CA ASN A 251 4.03 17.98 -4.98
C ASN A 251 2.64 17.65 -5.52
N ASP A 252 2.42 16.48 -6.12
CA ASP A 252 1.11 16.10 -6.71
C ASP A 252 0.14 15.46 -5.71
N ARG A 253 0.40 15.51 -4.39
CA ARG A 253 -0.50 14.93 -3.37
C ARG A 253 -1.93 15.46 -3.42
N GLY A 254 -2.10 16.73 -3.86
CA GLY A 254 -3.41 17.34 -4.05
C GLY A 254 -4.19 16.72 -5.20
N GLU A 255 -3.54 16.48 -6.34
CA GLU A 255 -4.13 15.78 -7.49
C GLU A 255 -4.43 14.31 -7.14
N LEU A 256 -3.50 13.62 -6.48
CA LEU A 256 -3.71 12.26 -5.99
C LEU A 256 -4.97 12.17 -5.13
N LEU A 257 -5.14 13.08 -4.17
CA LEU A 257 -6.31 13.10 -3.30
C LEU A 257 -7.60 13.37 -4.08
N ALA A 258 -7.61 14.36 -4.97
CA ALA A 258 -8.79 14.72 -5.77
C ALA A 258 -9.25 13.55 -6.66
N ARG A 259 -8.33 12.87 -7.30
CA ARG A 259 -8.63 11.68 -8.12
C ARG A 259 -9.13 10.52 -7.27
N SER A 260 -8.53 10.29 -6.09
CA SER A 260 -8.96 9.25 -5.16
C SER A 260 -10.38 9.50 -4.65
N LEU A 261 -10.72 10.73 -4.29
CA LEU A 261 -12.06 11.12 -3.89
C LEU A 261 -13.10 10.90 -5.01
N THR A 262 -12.76 11.32 -6.23
CA THR A 262 -13.62 11.14 -7.41
C THR A 262 -13.85 9.65 -7.69
N PHE A 263 -12.79 8.82 -7.59
CA PHE A 263 -12.86 7.38 -7.80
C PHE A 263 -13.74 6.71 -6.75
N VAL A 264 -13.53 6.98 -5.47
CA VAL A 264 -14.34 6.40 -4.37
C VAL A 264 -15.80 6.78 -4.53
N ALA A 265 -16.11 8.07 -4.78
CA ALA A 265 -17.48 8.54 -4.96
C ALA A 265 -18.18 7.91 -6.18
N ARG A 266 -17.46 7.66 -7.27
CA ARG A 266 -17.97 6.99 -8.47
C ARG A 266 -18.39 5.55 -8.17
N HIS A 267 -17.53 4.80 -7.53
CA HIS A 267 -17.74 3.35 -7.29
C HIS A 267 -18.62 3.04 -6.08
N LEU A 268 -18.98 4.01 -5.27
CA LEU A 268 -20.04 3.88 -4.26
C LEU A 268 -21.44 3.87 -4.87
N ARG A 269 -21.65 4.54 -6.02
CA ARG A 269 -22.95 4.58 -6.70
C ARG A 269 -23.27 3.30 -7.46
N ASP A 270 -22.25 2.52 -7.80
CA ASP A 270 -22.35 1.31 -8.61
C ASP A 270 -22.51 0.02 -7.79
N VAL A 271 -22.45 0.10 -6.46
CA VAL A 271 -22.70 -1.07 -5.59
C VAL A 271 -24.21 -1.26 -5.45
N PRO A 272 -24.79 -2.38 -5.96
CA PRO A 272 -26.19 -2.70 -5.71
C PRO A 272 -26.43 -2.74 -4.21
N ARG A 273 -27.39 -1.97 -3.70
CA ARG A 273 -27.84 -2.11 -2.32
C ARG A 273 -28.40 -3.52 -2.17
N VAL A 274 -27.67 -4.40 -1.52
CA VAL A 274 -28.23 -5.67 -1.06
C VAL A 274 -29.24 -5.30 0.03
N VAL A 275 -30.51 -5.21 -0.37
CA VAL A 275 -31.61 -5.08 0.58
C VAL A 275 -31.66 -6.41 1.33
N PRO A 276 -31.48 -6.45 2.64
CA PRO A 276 -31.68 -7.67 3.40
C PRO A 276 -33.13 -8.11 3.20
N THR A 277 -33.35 -9.25 2.59
CA THR A 277 -34.65 -9.90 2.57
C THR A 277 -34.98 -10.25 4.03
N LEU A 278 -35.85 -9.46 4.65
CA LEU A 278 -36.46 -9.81 5.92
C LEU A 278 -37.21 -11.13 5.71
N HIS A 279 -36.66 -12.21 6.24
CA HIS A 279 -37.40 -13.45 6.39
C HIS A 279 -38.62 -13.12 7.27
N GLN A 280 -39.80 -13.06 6.63
CA GLN A 280 -41.06 -13.09 7.38
C GLN A 280 -41.12 -14.42 8.14
N PRO A 281 -41.39 -14.41 9.46
CA PRO A 281 -41.65 -15.65 10.17
C PRO A 281 -42.91 -16.28 9.58
N ALA A 282 -42.82 -17.56 9.20
CA ALA A 282 -43.94 -18.35 8.80
C ALA A 282 -45.02 -18.32 9.91
N THR A 283 -46.14 -17.70 9.61
CA THR A 283 -47.33 -17.81 10.43
C THR A 283 -47.81 -19.27 10.42
N GLY A 284 -47.42 -19.99 11.48
CA GLY A 284 -47.96 -21.32 11.73
C GLY A 284 -49.46 -21.23 11.95
N GLY A 285 -50.22 -21.73 10.97
CA GLY A 285 -51.67 -21.94 11.11
C GLY A 285 -51.94 -22.94 12.25
N ALA A 286 -52.72 -22.52 13.21
CA ALA A 286 -53.41 -23.41 14.11
C ALA A 286 -54.48 -24.16 13.30
N LEU A 287 -54.48 -25.47 13.37
CA LEU A 287 -55.63 -26.34 13.10
C LEU A 287 -55.92 -27.15 14.34
N LEU A 288 -57.06 -26.91 14.87
CA LEU A 288 -58.00 -27.77 15.63
C LEU A 288 -57.44 -29.04 16.29
#